data_21581af375c212298bc031ad4b694282
#
_entry.id   21581af375c212298bc031ad4b694282
#
_cell.length_a   1.000
_cell.length_b   1.000
_cell.length_c   1.000
_cell.angle_alpha   90.00
_cell.angle_beta   90.00
_cell.angle_gamma   90.00
#
_symmetry.space_group_name_H-M   'P 1'
#
loop_
_entity.id
_entity.type
_entity.pdbx_description
1 polymer ?
#
loop_
_entity_poly.entity_id
_entity_poly.type
_entity_poly.pdbx_seq_one_letter_code
_entity_poly.pdbx_strand_id
1 'polypeptide(L)'
;YELITAMDLWVGKLLSQLEEDGLLDSTLVVFWSDHGIGLPRAKRWLYDSGTRIPLIVSAPEGFKIEGLLRKGSTNDRLVSSIDFSATVLNLAGVERPEAMQGEAFLGPQSSKPRKYVFGARDRMDERYDIIRMVRDKQFKYLRNYEPLKGYYQYMNTPEKGATMAEMRALFRKGELEGIPARYFADEKPVEELYDTENDPHEVHNLAFDPSYQGVLQRMRQAHQEWVVRTKDLGLIPEPILEAEERTSGSRYSLLRIP
;
A
#
# COMPACT_ATOMS: atom_id res chain seq x y z
N TYR A 1 -1.05 -2.80 22.64
CA TYR A 1 -0.97 -1.35 22.97
C TYR A 1 0.40 -0.96 23.53
N GLU A 2 1.11 -1.80 24.29
CA GLU A 2 2.43 -1.49 24.87
C GLU A 2 3.47 -1.07 23.81
N LEU A 3 3.51 -1.75 22.66
CA LEU A 3 4.43 -1.39 21.57
C LEU A 3 4.12 -0.01 20.96
N ILE A 4 2.85 0.38 20.90
CA ILE A 4 2.44 1.71 20.41
C ILE A 4 2.88 2.77 21.41
N THR A 5 2.70 2.53 22.71
CA THR A 5 3.17 3.43 23.76
C THR A 5 4.69 3.56 23.76
N ALA A 6 5.41 2.46 23.57
CA ALA A 6 6.86 2.49 23.45
C ALA A 6 7.33 3.29 22.23
N MET A 7 6.67 3.12 21.08
CA MET A 7 6.94 3.91 19.87
C MET A 7 6.70 5.41 20.12
N ASP A 8 5.60 5.77 20.75
CA ASP A 8 5.26 7.16 21.06
C ASP A 8 6.31 7.82 21.96
N LEU A 9 6.78 7.10 22.99
CA LEU A 9 7.88 7.54 23.85
C LEU A 9 9.19 7.78 23.06
N TRP A 10 9.50 6.94 22.07
CA TRP A 10 10.68 7.14 21.21
C TRP A 10 10.53 8.33 20.27
N VAL A 11 9.33 8.52 19.68
CA VAL A 11 9.02 9.74 18.90
C VAL A 11 9.18 10.99 19.77
N GLY A 12 8.66 10.96 21.01
CA GLY A 12 8.83 12.05 21.96
C GLY A 12 10.30 12.39 22.23
N LYS A 13 11.15 11.37 22.44
CA LYS A 13 12.60 11.58 22.65
C LYS A 13 13.27 12.24 21.44
N LEU A 14 12.93 11.83 20.21
CA LEU A 14 13.48 12.41 18.99
C LEU A 14 13.06 13.89 18.83
N LEU A 15 11.81 14.21 19.15
CA LEU A 15 11.32 15.60 19.11
C LEU A 15 12.01 16.45 20.19
N SER A 16 12.18 15.95 21.41
CA SER A 16 12.92 16.64 22.48
C SER A 16 14.37 16.88 22.10
N GLN A 17 15.03 15.90 21.42
CA GLN A 17 16.38 16.08 20.93
C GLN A 17 16.48 17.21 19.89
N LEU A 18 15.53 17.30 18.94
CA LEU A 18 15.47 18.41 17.98
C LEU A 18 15.30 19.77 18.66
N GLU A 19 14.51 19.82 19.74
CA GLU A 19 14.31 21.04 20.54
C GLU A 19 15.58 21.43 21.29
N GLU A 20 16.23 20.49 22.00
CA GLU A 20 17.49 20.69 22.72
C GLU A 20 18.62 21.16 21.81
N ASP A 21 18.68 20.64 20.58
CA ASP A 21 19.68 21.00 19.56
C ASP A 21 19.33 22.34 18.85
N GLY A 22 18.20 22.95 19.13
CA GLY A 22 17.72 24.19 18.50
C GLY A 22 17.35 24.00 17.02
N LEU A 23 17.01 22.79 16.61
CA LEU A 23 16.70 22.42 15.22
C LEU A 23 15.20 22.32 14.95
N LEU A 24 14.34 22.27 15.96
CA LEU A 24 12.91 22.03 15.78
C LEU A 24 12.24 23.10 14.89
N ASP A 25 12.65 24.37 15.02
CA ASP A 25 12.11 25.49 14.23
C ASP A 25 12.67 25.56 12.79
N SER A 26 13.58 24.66 12.43
CA SER A 26 14.17 24.57 11.09
C SER A 26 13.98 23.20 10.43
N THR A 27 13.24 22.29 11.07
CA THR A 27 13.08 20.91 10.64
C THR A 27 11.63 20.57 10.27
N LEU A 28 11.43 20.05 9.05
CA LEU A 28 10.20 19.40 8.65
C LEU A 28 10.19 17.98 9.20
N VAL A 29 9.19 17.64 10.02
CA VAL A 29 9.02 16.30 10.59
C VAL A 29 7.96 15.54 9.80
N VAL A 30 8.33 14.36 9.31
CA VAL A 30 7.40 13.46 8.61
C VAL A 30 7.37 12.12 9.34
N PHE A 31 6.20 11.72 9.79
CA PHE A 31 5.95 10.43 10.43
C PHE A 31 5.05 9.58 9.54
N TRP A 32 5.45 8.35 9.26
CA TRP A 32 4.64 7.38 8.53
C TRP A 32 5.00 5.95 8.95
N SER A 33 4.19 4.97 8.52
CA SER A 33 4.51 3.54 8.60
C SER A 33 4.87 2.99 7.22
N ASP A 34 5.69 1.96 7.16
CA ASP A 34 6.05 1.24 5.92
C ASP A 34 4.90 0.36 5.42
N HIS A 35 4.05 -0.15 6.32
CA HIS A 35 2.88 -0.99 6.05
C HIS A 35 1.89 -0.94 7.22
N GLY A 36 0.72 -1.55 7.05
CA GLY A 36 -0.27 -1.69 8.10
C GLY A 36 0.14 -2.71 9.19
N ILE A 37 -0.78 -2.96 10.12
CA ILE A 37 -0.55 -3.81 11.31
C ILE A 37 -0.12 -5.24 10.94
N GLY A 38 0.73 -5.86 11.78
CA GLY A 38 1.25 -7.22 11.59
C GLY A 38 0.26 -8.35 11.96
N LEU A 39 -0.99 -8.25 11.47
CA LEU A 39 -2.05 -9.23 11.70
C LEU A 39 -2.44 -9.95 10.39
N PRO A 40 -3.16 -11.08 10.48
CA PRO A 40 -3.74 -11.74 9.31
C PRO A 40 -4.54 -10.75 8.44
N ARG A 41 -4.43 -10.89 7.12
CA ARG A 41 -5.10 -10.02 6.13
C ARG A 41 -4.73 -8.51 6.21
N ALA A 42 -3.65 -8.16 6.91
CA ALA A 42 -3.15 -6.79 7.02
C ALA A 42 -1.77 -6.65 6.37
N LYS A 43 -0.67 -6.68 7.12
CA LYS A 43 0.69 -6.70 6.53
C LYS A 43 0.75 -7.75 5.40
N ARG A 44 1.37 -7.41 4.27
CA ARG A 44 1.51 -8.23 3.04
C ARG A 44 0.27 -8.31 2.16
N TRP A 45 -0.85 -7.71 2.57
CA TRP A 45 -2.09 -7.68 1.78
C TRP A 45 -2.41 -6.28 1.31
N LEU A 46 -3.15 -6.18 0.20
CA LEU A 46 -3.49 -4.90 -0.43
C LEU A 46 -4.83 -4.31 0.06
N TYR A 47 -5.37 -4.83 1.16
CA TYR A 47 -6.50 -4.23 1.86
C TYR A 47 -6.09 -2.96 2.62
N ASP A 48 -7.03 -2.09 2.97
CA ASP A 48 -6.73 -0.88 3.76
C ASP A 48 -6.01 -1.20 5.07
N SER A 49 -6.31 -2.34 5.69
CA SER A 49 -5.58 -2.85 6.85
C SER A 49 -4.07 -3.01 6.64
N GLY A 50 -3.65 -3.23 5.40
CA GLY A 50 -2.23 -3.37 5.02
C GLY A 50 -1.64 -2.15 4.33
N THR A 51 -2.47 -1.32 3.67
CA THR A 51 -2.01 -0.24 2.78
C THR A 51 -2.38 1.17 3.23
N ARG A 52 -3.41 1.33 4.06
CA ARG A 52 -3.79 2.63 4.62
C ARG A 52 -2.94 2.95 5.84
N ILE A 53 -1.75 3.46 5.60
CA ILE A 53 -0.77 3.81 6.62
C ILE A 53 -1.01 5.23 7.14
N PRO A 54 -0.61 5.54 8.41
CA PRO A 54 -0.57 6.90 8.89
C PRO A 54 0.45 7.72 8.11
N LEU A 55 0.15 8.99 7.88
CA LEU A 55 1.07 9.98 7.35
C LEU A 55 0.81 11.30 8.06
N ILE A 56 1.78 11.76 8.82
CA ILE A 56 1.71 13.04 9.53
C ILE A 56 2.88 13.91 9.03
N VAL A 57 2.57 15.15 8.66
CA VAL A 57 3.58 16.13 8.27
C VAL A 57 3.44 17.33 9.19
N SER A 58 4.52 17.66 9.89
CA SER A 58 4.61 18.82 10.76
C SER A 58 5.73 19.74 10.30
N ALA A 59 5.42 21.01 10.11
CA ALA A 59 6.38 22.03 9.75
C ALA A 59 6.38 23.16 10.78
N PRO A 60 7.51 23.84 11.00
CA PRO A 60 7.58 25.05 11.80
C PRO A 60 6.66 26.15 11.26
N GLU A 61 6.18 27.02 12.14
CA GLU A 61 5.22 28.08 11.78
C GLU A 61 5.74 29.05 10.71
N GLY A 62 7.04 29.25 10.63
CA GLY A 62 7.70 30.09 9.61
C GLY A 62 7.75 29.49 8.20
N PHE A 63 7.50 28.18 8.05
CA PHE A 63 7.58 27.50 6.75
C PHE A 63 6.28 27.63 5.97
N LYS A 64 6.35 28.35 4.85
CA LYS A 64 5.24 28.43 3.89
C LYS A 64 5.43 27.31 2.85
N ILE A 65 4.85 26.14 3.14
CA ILE A 65 4.92 24.98 2.24
C ILE A 65 3.61 24.89 1.47
N GLU A 66 3.69 24.99 0.15
CA GLU A 66 2.53 24.84 -0.73
C GLU A 66 1.94 23.41 -0.60
N GLY A 67 0.62 23.34 -0.48
CA GLY A 67 -0.11 22.08 -0.27
C GLY A 67 -0.16 21.58 1.16
N LEU A 68 0.62 22.16 2.08
CA LEU A 68 0.52 21.84 3.51
C LEU A 68 -0.68 22.56 4.12
N LEU A 69 -1.53 21.81 4.80
CA LEU A 69 -2.70 22.35 5.47
C LEU A 69 -2.32 23.00 6.82
N ARG A 70 -3.25 23.81 7.34
CA ARG A 70 -3.12 24.40 8.67
C ARG A 70 -2.91 23.31 9.73
N LYS A 71 -2.09 23.60 10.75
CA LYS A 71 -1.86 22.75 11.93
C LYS A 71 -3.17 22.20 12.51
N GLY A 72 -3.19 20.91 12.79
CA GLY A 72 -4.35 20.18 13.29
C GLY A 72 -5.41 19.82 12.24
N SER A 73 -5.16 20.09 10.95
CA SER A 73 -6.06 19.69 9.86
C SER A 73 -5.79 18.27 9.37
N THR A 74 -6.83 17.67 8.80
CA THR A 74 -6.72 16.40 8.07
C THR A 74 -6.87 16.64 6.57
N ASN A 75 -6.10 15.91 5.76
CA ASN A 75 -6.16 15.93 4.30
C ASN A 75 -6.59 14.55 3.79
N ASP A 76 -7.57 14.51 2.93
CA ASP A 76 -8.10 13.29 2.30
C ASP A 76 -7.45 12.98 0.92
N ARG A 77 -6.40 13.72 0.56
CA ARG A 77 -5.66 13.50 -0.68
C ARG A 77 -5.07 12.10 -0.72
N LEU A 78 -5.21 11.44 -1.86
CA LEU A 78 -4.54 10.17 -2.11
C LEU A 78 -3.04 10.40 -2.32
N VAL A 79 -2.24 9.77 -1.47
CA VAL A 79 -0.77 9.80 -1.50
C VAL A 79 -0.27 8.36 -1.51
N SER A 80 0.72 8.07 -2.34
CA SER A 80 1.42 6.79 -2.36
C SER A 80 2.80 6.94 -1.70
N SER A 81 3.32 5.90 -1.07
CA SER A 81 4.65 5.94 -0.45
C SER A 81 5.78 6.26 -1.45
N ILE A 82 5.61 5.97 -2.73
CA ILE A 82 6.56 6.38 -3.79
C ILE A 82 6.64 7.90 -3.96
N ASP A 83 5.63 8.65 -3.49
CA ASP A 83 5.57 10.11 -3.58
C ASP A 83 6.43 10.81 -2.53
N PHE A 84 6.86 10.12 -1.47
CA PHE A 84 7.61 10.71 -0.37
C PHE A 84 8.97 11.25 -0.86
N SER A 85 9.74 10.44 -1.58
CA SER A 85 11.04 10.87 -2.12
C SER A 85 10.89 12.02 -3.11
N ALA A 86 9.89 11.98 -4.00
CA ALA A 86 9.60 13.06 -4.93
C ALA A 86 9.24 14.37 -4.20
N THR A 87 8.49 14.25 -3.09
CA THR A 87 8.12 15.40 -2.24
C THR A 87 9.34 15.99 -1.53
N VAL A 88 10.22 15.15 -0.99
CA VAL A 88 11.47 15.62 -0.34
C VAL A 88 12.35 16.38 -1.34
N LEU A 89 12.56 15.84 -2.56
CA LEU A 89 13.31 16.53 -3.61
C LEU A 89 12.69 17.88 -3.97
N ASN A 90 11.36 17.92 -4.15
CA ASN A 90 10.65 19.17 -4.46
C ASN A 90 10.79 20.22 -3.36
N LEU A 91 10.70 19.82 -2.09
CA LEU A 91 10.89 20.71 -0.94
C LEU A 91 12.34 21.21 -0.82
N ALA A 92 13.32 20.39 -1.24
CA ALA A 92 14.72 20.76 -1.27
C ALA A 92 15.12 21.60 -2.51
N GLY A 93 14.18 21.86 -3.43
CA GLY A 93 14.48 22.54 -4.70
C GLY A 93 15.35 21.73 -5.66
N VAL A 94 15.34 20.40 -5.52
CA VAL A 94 16.10 19.46 -6.36
C VAL A 94 15.17 18.88 -7.41
N GLU A 95 15.63 18.86 -8.66
CA GLU A 95 14.86 18.29 -9.78
C GLU A 95 14.68 16.77 -9.60
N ARG A 96 13.44 16.33 -9.85
CA ARG A 96 13.08 14.91 -9.76
C ARG A 96 13.68 14.13 -10.93
N PRO A 97 14.43 13.02 -10.70
CA PRO A 97 14.90 12.15 -11.77
C PRO A 97 13.76 11.62 -12.64
N GLU A 98 13.96 11.54 -13.96
CA GLU A 98 12.94 11.07 -14.92
C GLU A 98 12.46 9.65 -14.60
N ALA A 99 13.33 8.77 -14.15
CA ALA A 99 12.99 7.39 -13.78
C ALA A 99 12.10 7.28 -12.52
N MET A 100 11.95 8.35 -11.73
CA MET A 100 11.16 8.34 -10.51
C MET A 100 9.66 8.47 -10.85
N GLN A 101 8.86 7.47 -10.50
CA GLN A 101 7.42 7.43 -10.76
C GLN A 101 6.58 8.20 -9.73
N GLY A 102 7.14 8.49 -8.56
CA GLY A 102 6.48 9.27 -7.52
C GLY A 102 6.23 10.71 -7.94
N GLU A 103 5.19 11.34 -7.39
CA GLU A 103 4.81 12.73 -7.64
C GLU A 103 4.77 13.51 -6.33
N ALA A 104 5.38 14.67 -6.30
CA ALA A 104 5.37 15.52 -5.12
C ALA A 104 3.95 15.94 -4.74
N PHE A 105 3.59 15.79 -3.47
CA PHE A 105 2.30 16.25 -2.93
C PHE A 105 2.40 17.52 -2.08
N LEU A 106 3.62 17.99 -1.79
CA LEU A 106 3.91 19.24 -1.11
C LEU A 106 5.02 20.00 -1.85
N GLY A 107 5.02 21.33 -1.71
CA GLY A 107 6.07 22.21 -2.25
C GLY A 107 5.71 22.85 -3.59
N PRO A 108 6.60 23.72 -4.14
CA PRO A 108 6.30 24.62 -5.25
C PRO A 108 5.91 23.93 -6.56
N GLN A 109 6.37 22.70 -6.78
CA GLN A 109 6.07 21.92 -7.97
C GLN A 109 5.19 20.71 -7.62
N SER A 110 4.31 20.86 -6.62
CA SER A 110 3.41 19.78 -6.24
C SER A 110 2.41 19.46 -7.35
N SER A 111 2.17 18.17 -7.57
CA SER A 111 1.23 17.68 -8.56
C SER A 111 -0.22 17.91 -8.13
N LYS A 112 -1.14 17.91 -9.11
CA LYS A 112 -2.57 17.86 -8.82
C LYS A 112 -2.92 16.60 -8.03
N PRO A 113 -3.97 16.63 -7.16
CA PRO A 113 -4.41 15.44 -6.45
C PRO A 113 -4.66 14.25 -7.39
N ARG A 114 -4.12 13.09 -7.04
CA ARG A 114 -4.33 11.85 -7.79
C ARG A 114 -5.79 11.41 -7.70
N LYS A 115 -6.30 10.89 -8.80
CA LYS A 115 -7.61 10.22 -8.83
C LYS A 115 -7.50 8.79 -8.27
N TYR A 116 -6.36 8.14 -8.49
CA TYR A 116 -6.09 6.77 -8.07
C TYR A 116 -4.71 6.63 -7.46
N VAL A 117 -4.58 5.72 -6.52
CA VAL A 117 -3.31 5.11 -6.11
C VAL A 117 -3.35 3.62 -6.46
N PHE A 118 -2.17 3.05 -6.65
CA PHE A 118 -1.99 1.67 -7.11
C PHE A 118 -1.11 0.92 -6.14
N GLY A 119 -1.29 -0.40 -6.11
CA GLY A 119 -0.46 -1.29 -5.32
C GLY A 119 -0.28 -2.63 -6.00
N ALA A 120 0.81 -3.30 -5.69
CA ALA A 120 1.15 -4.61 -6.21
C ALA A 120 1.61 -5.53 -5.08
N ARG A 121 1.23 -6.79 -5.17
CA ARG A 121 1.78 -7.88 -4.41
C ARG A 121 2.17 -8.97 -5.38
N ASP A 122 3.42 -9.43 -5.30
CA ASP A 122 3.94 -10.50 -6.12
C ASP A 122 4.60 -11.57 -5.24
N ARG A 123 5.91 -11.61 -5.23
CA ARG A 123 6.73 -12.55 -4.48
C ARG A 123 6.94 -12.02 -3.07
N MET A 124 6.05 -12.41 -2.18
CA MET A 124 6.07 -11.93 -0.80
C MET A 124 6.62 -13.03 0.13
N ASP A 125 7.78 -12.78 0.74
CA ASP A 125 8.51 -13.76 1.56
C ASP A 125 8.66 -15.10 0.78
N GLU A 126 8.21 -16.22 1.35
CA GLU A 126 8.30 -17.55 0.72
C GLU A 126 7.17 -17.84 -0.25
N ARG A 127 6.28 -16.88 -0.53
CA ARG A 127 5.08 -17.14 -1.33
C ARG A 127 4.99 -16.28 -2.57
N TYR A 128 4.69 -16.95 -3.65
CA TYR A 128 4.36 -16.36 -4.94
C TYR A 128 2.86 -16.20 -5.06
N ASP A 129 2.43 -14.98 -5.33
CA ASP A 129 1.06 -14.60 -5.66
C ASP A 129 1.14 -13.40 -6.59
N ILE A 130 0.08 -13.06 -7.30
CA ILE A 130 0.04 -11.85 -8.12
C ILE A 130 -1.29 -11.15 -7.88
N ILE A 131 -1.24 -10.01 -7.21
CA ILE A 131 -2.41 -9.18 -6.93
C ILE A 131 -2.08 -7.73 -7.31
N ARG A 132 -3.06 -7.04 -7.92
CA ARG A 132 -2.98 -5.61 -8.24
C ARG A 132 -4.14 -4.87 -7.61
N MET A 133 -3.87 -3.67 -7.11
CA MET A 133 -4.84 -2.81 -6.45
C MET A 133 -4.97 -1.49 -7.20
N VAL A 134 -6.21 -1.04 -7.32
CA VAL A 134 -6.56 0.36 -7.64
C VAL A 134 -7.43 0.90 -6.52
N ARG A 135 -7.11 2.08 -6.01
CA ARG A 135 -7.85 2.74 -4.93
C ARG A 135 -8.15 4.18 -5.34
N ASP A 136 -9.42 4.57 -5.34
CA ASP A 136 -9.83 5.99 -5.32
C ASP A 136 -10.22 6.40 -3.89
N LYS A 137 -10.89 7.52 -3.68
CA LYS A 137 -11.27 7.97 -2.33
C LYS A 137 -12.25 7.03 -1.63
N GLN A 138 -13.17 6.42 -2.37
CA GLN A 138 -14.24 5.59 -1.84
C GLN A 138 -14.04 4.11 -2.13
N PHE A 139 -13.70 3.77 -3.39
CA PHE A 139 -13.67 2.38 -3.83
C PHE A 139 -12.26 1.81 -3.93
N LYS A 140 -12.12 0.55 -3.58
CA LYS A 140 -10.93 -0.25 -3.82
C LYS A 140 -11.26 -1.45 -4.70
N TYR A 141 -10.45 -1.64 -5.72
CA TYR A 141 -10.50 -2.78 -6.63
C TYR A 141 -9.23 -3.62 -6.49
N LEU A 142 -9.40 -4.93 -6.40
CA LEU A 142 -8.31 -5.91 -6.43
C LEU A 142 -8.49 -6.85 -7.62
N ARG A 143 -7.42 -7.07 -8.36
CA ARG A 143 -7.32 -8.11 -9.39
C ARG A 143 -6.40 -9.22 -8.88
N ASN A 144 -6.95 -10.41 -8.68
CA ASN A 144 -6.23 -11.61 -8.31
C ASN A 144 -5.88 -12.39 -9.61
N TYR A 145 -4.59 -12.47 -9.93
CA TYR A 145 -4.11 -13.19 -11.11
C TYR A 145 -3.84 -14.67 -10.84
N GLU A 146 -3.71 -15.02 -9.55
CA GLU A 146 -3.56 -16.39 -9.04
C GLU A 146 -4.79 -16.78 -8.18
N PRO A 147 -6.00 -16.83 -8.75
CA PRO A 147 -7.22 -17.03 -7.96
C PRO A 147 -7.31 -18.42 -7.32
N LEU A 148 -6.66 -19.43 -7.88
CA LEU A 148 -6.61 -20.80 -7.34
C LEU A 148 -5.71 -20.94 -6.10
N LYS A 149 -5.03 -19.87 -5.69
CA LYS A 149 -4.31 -19.80 -4.41
C LYS A 149 -5.18 -19.08 -3.39
N GLY A 150 -5.45 -19.69 -2.27
CA GLY A 150 -6.23 -19.10 -1.18
C GLY A 150 -5.55 -17.87 -0.56
N TYR A 151 -6.28 -17.23 0.36
CA TYR A 151 -5.70 -16.11 1.11
C TYR A 151 -4.66 -16.59 2.13
N TYR A 152 -4.96 -17.67 2.86
CA TYR A 152 -3.98 -18.26 3.76
C TYR A 152 -2.87 -18.93 2.97
N GLN A 153 -1.66 -18.39 3.13
CA GLN A 153 -0.44 -18.94 2.57
C GLN A 153 0.58 -19.00 3.70
N TYR A 154 1.08 -20.21 3.97
CA TYR A 154 2.08 -20.38 5.03
C TYR A 154 3.32 -19.51 4.77
N MET A 155 3.68 -18.71 5.76
CA MET A 155 4.90 -17.89 5.79
C MET A 155 5.46 -17.89 7.20
N ASN A 156 6.77 -18.10 7.38
CA ASN A 156 7.41 -18.27 8.69
C ASN A 156 7.12 -17.12 9.67
N THR A 157 7.09 -15.88 9.20
CA THR A 157 6.92 -14.73 10.09
C THR A 157 5.49 -14.59 10.63
N PRO A 158 4.42 -14.62 9.81
CA PRO A 158 3.03 -14.59 10.29
C PRO A 158 2.69 -15.75 11.22
N GLU A 159 3.29 -16.93 10.98
CA GLU A 159 3.04 -18.13 11.77
C GLU A 159 3.46 -18.04 13.25
N LYS A 160 4.40 -17.13 13.57
CA LYS A 160 4.82 -16.85 14.94
C LYS A 160 3.81 -16.02 15.74
N GLY A 161 2.81 -15.44 15.06
CA GLY A 161 1.80 -14.59 15.70
C GLY A 161 0.74 -15.42 16.45
N ALA A 162 0.43 -15.04 17.69
CA ALA A 162 -0.57 -15.72 18.51
C ALA A 162 -1.95 -15.77 17.82
N THR A 163 -2.38 -14.66 17.19
CA THR A 163 -3.65 -14.59 16.45
C THR A 163 -3.69 -15.61 15.31
N MET A 164 -2.61 -15.77 14.54
CA MET A 164 -2.57 -16.76 13.47
C MET A 164 -2.60 -18.18 14.01
N ALA A 165 -1.88 -18.44 15.10
CA ALA A 165 -1.88 -19.75 15.76
C ALA A 165 -3.29 -20.14 16.25
N GLU A 166 -4.01 -19.21 16.87
CA GLU A 166 -5.38 -19.40 17.33
C GLU A 166 -6.34 -19.63 16.15
N MET A 167 -6.31 -18.78 15.12
CA MET A 167 -7.15 -18.93 13.93
C MET A 167 -6.97 -20.30 13.28
N ARG A 168 -5.73 -20.79 13.16
CA ARG A 168 -5.46 -22.13 12.61
C ARG A 168 -5.98 -23.24 13.52
N ALA A 169 -5.86 -23.09 14.83
CA ALA A 169 -6.38 -24.08 15.78
C ALA A 169 -7.90 -24.19 15.67
N LEU A 170 -8.60 -23.07 15.64
CA LEU A 170 -10.05 -23.02 15.46
C LEU A 170 -10.49 -23.56 14.09
N PHE A 171 -9.77 -23.20 13.02
CA PHE A 171 -10.08 -23.70 11.67
C PHE A 171 -9.94 -25.23 11.60
N ARG A 172 -8.86 -25.81 12.15
CA ARG A 172 -8.66 -27.27 12.17
C ARG A 172 -9.74 -28.03 12.96
N LYS A 173 -10.33 -27.39 13.95
CA LYS A 173 -11.43 -27.94 14.74
C LYS A 173 -12.81 -27.76 14.07
N GLY A 174 -12.88 -26.96 13.00
CA GLY A 174 -14.18 -26.58 12.40
C GLY A 174 -14.95 -25.55 13.24
N GLU A 175 -14.28 -24.86 14.15
CA GLU A 175 -14.85 -23.87 15.07
C GLU A 175 -14.66 -22.42 14.57
N LEU A 176 -13.89 -22.19 13.50
CA LEU A 176 -13.69 -20.87 12.90
C LEU A 176 -14.80 -20.59 11.88
N GLU A 177 -15.66 -19.65 12.19
CA GLU A 177 -16.85 -19.34 11.39
C GLU A 177 -16.84 -17.91 10.83
N GLY A 178 -17.74 -17.62 9.89
CA GLY A 178 -18.01 -16.30 9.34
C GLY A 178 -16.84 -15.70 8.56
N ILE A 179 -16.59 -14.40 8.75
CA ILE A 179 -15.59 -13.64 7.99
C ILE A 179 -14.16 -14.16 8.23
N PRO A 180 -13.72 -14.48 9.46
CA PRO A 180 -12.38 -15.03 9.68
C PRO A 180 -12.14 -16.36 8.96
N ALA A 181 -13.16 -17.21 8.81
CA ALA A 181 -13.02 -18.47 8.10
C ALA A 181 -12.72 -18.30 6.61
N ARG A 182 -13.17 -17.21 5.98
CA ARG A 182 -12.87 -16.88 4.58
C ARG A 182 -11.37 -16.74 4.31
N TYR A 183 -10.58 -16.40 5.33
CA TYR A 183 -9.12 -16.32 5.19
C TYR A 183 -8.48 -17.67 4.86
N PHE A 184 -9.16 -18.77 5.17
CA PHE A 184 -8.72 -20.15 4.88
C PHE A 184 -9.42 -20.76 3.67
N ALA A 185 -10.13 -19.97 2.86
CA ALA A 185 -10.70 -20.45 1.61
C ALA A 185 -9.59 -20.89 0.66
N ASP A 186 -9.80 -21.99 -0.07
CA ASP A 186 -8.81 -22.58 -0.98
C ASP A 186 -8.58 -21.69 -2.22
N GLU A 187 -9.55 -20.84 -2.56
CA GLU A 187 -9.53 -19.97 -3.73
C GLU A 187 -9.86 -18.52 -3.34
N LYS A 188 -9.43 -17.58 -4.18
CA LYS A 188 -9.81 -16.15 -4.13
C LYS A 188 -10.72 -15.82 -5.30
N PRO A 189 -11.64 -14.85 -5.17
CA PRO A 189 -12.31 -14.26 -6.33
C PRO A 189 -11.29 -13.70 -7.31
N VAL A 190 -11.57 -13.82 -8.62
CA VAL A 190 -10.74 -13.20 -9.67
C VAL A 190 -10.67 -11.69 -9.50
N GLU A 191 -11.77 -11.08 -9.02
CA GLU A 191 -11.90 -9.65 -8.78
C GLU A 191 -12.60 -9.38 -7.46
N GLU A 192 -12.15 -8.34 -6.80
CA GLU A 192 -12.77 -7.84 -5.59
C GLU A 192 -13.00 -6.33 -5.75
N LEU A 193 -14.17 -5.87 -5.31
CA LEU A 193 -14.52 -4.44 -5.25
C LEU A 193 -15.11 -4.14 -3.89
N TYR A 194 -14.61 -3.10 -3.24
CA TYR A 194 -15.05 -2.69 -1.92
C TYR A 194 -15.40 -1.21 -1.87
N ASP A 195 -16.48 -0.85 -1.19
CA ASP A 195 -16.82 0.51 -0.79
C ASP A 195 -16.20 0.76 0.59
N THR A 196 -15.02 1.32 0.63
CA THR A 196 -14.24 1.46 1.86
C THR A 196 -14.76 2.55 2.81
N GLU A 197 -15.71 3.37 2.39
CA GLU A 197 -16.43 4.30 3.27
C GLU A 197 -17.52 3.59 4.07
N ASN A 198 -18.28 2.68 3.44
CA ASN A 198 -19.35 1.94 4.05
C ASN A 198 -18.93 0.56 4.58
N ASP A 199 -17.84 0.01 4.06
CA ASP A 199 -17.22 -1.26 4.46
C ASP A 199 -15.70 -1.06 4.71
N PRO A 200 -15.30 -0.38 5.78
CA PRO A 200 -13.90 -0.09 6.07
C PRO A 200 -13.04 -1.34 6.36
N HIS A 201 -13.68 -2.48 6.56
CA HIS A 201 -13.01 -3.77 6.77
C HIS A 201 -12.92 -4.61 5.49
N GLU A 202 -13.52 -4.15 4.38
CA GLU A 202 -13.43 -4.78 3.06
C GLU A 202 -13.88 -6.26 3.08
N VAL A 203 -15.04 -6.52 3.69
CA VAL A 203 -15.59 -7.87 3.87
C VAL A 203 -16.73 -8.21 2.92
N HIS A 204 -17.32 -7.19 2.26
CA HIS A 204 -18.40 -7.33 1.30
C HIS A 204 -17.92 -7.06 -0.12
N ASN A 205 -17.57 -8.14 -0.84
CA ASN A 205 -17.13 -8.01 -2.24
C ASN A 205 -18.30 -7.65 -3.16
N LEU A 206 -18.28 -6.44 -3.73
CA LEU A 206 -19.30 -5.86 -4.61
C LEU A 206 -19.05 -6.17 -6.10
N ALA A 207 -17.99 -6.91 -6.47
CA ALA A 207 -17.64 -7.15 -7.87
C ALA A 207 -18.73 -7.86 -8.67
N PHE A 208 -19.59 -8.61 -8.00
CA PHE A 208 -20.70 -9.37 -8.61
C PHE A 208 -22.06 -8.68 -8.44
N ASP A 209 -22.14 -7.54 -7.77
CA ASP A 209 -23.36 -6.78 -7.59
C ASP A 209 -23.66 -5.95 -8.85
N PRO A 210 -24.81 -6.15 -9.53
CA PRO A 210 -25.19 -5.37 -10.72
C PRO A 210 -25.21 -3.86 -10.49
N SER A 211 -25.50 -3.40 -9.28
CA SER A 211 -25.58 -1.98 -8.93
C SER A 211 -24.22 -1.27 -8.99
N TYR A 212 -23.12 -2.03 -8.87
CA TYR A 212 -21.74 -1.50 -8.87
C TYR A 212 -20.99 -1.76 -10.18
N GLN A 213 -21.63 -2.29 -11.22
CA GLN A 213 -20.94 -2.62 -12.49
C GLN A 213 -20.27 -1.41 -13.16
N GLY A 214 -20.87 -0.21 -13.07
CA GLY A 214 -20.25 1.01 -13.59
C GLY A 214 -18.96 1.38 -12.85
N VAL A 215 -18.96 1.22 -11.52
CA VAL A 215 -17.76 1.43 -10.69
C VAL A 215 -16.70 0.38 -11.02
N LEU A 216 -17.09 -0.89 -11.06
CA LEU A 216 -16.18 -2.00 -11.39
C LEU A 216 -15.49 -1.78 -12.74
N GLN A 217 -16.24 -1.38 -13.76
CA GLN A 217 -15.71 -1.14 -15.11
C GLN A 217 -14.71 0.03 -15.13
N ARG A 218 -15.01 1.11 -14.43
CA ARG A 218 -14.10 2.25 -14.27
C ARG A 218 -12.79 1.86 -13.57
N MET A 219 -12.87 1.04 -12.51
CA MET A 219 -11.69 0.58 -11.78
C MET A 219 -10.86 -0.43 -12.58
N ARG A 220 -11.51 -1.33 -13.34
CA ARG A 220 -10.83 -2.21 -14.31
C ARG A 220 -10.05 -1.42 -15.36
N GLN A 221 -10.67 -0.39 -15.92
CA GLN A 221 -10.01 0.45 -16.90
C GLN A 221 -8.77 1.14 -16.29
N ALA A 222 -8.90 1.75 -15.12
CA ALA A 222 -7.78 2.37 -14.42
C ALA A 222 -6.63 1.38 -14.14
N HIS A 223 -6.98 0.14 -13.76
CA HIS A 223 -6.03 -0.94 -13.57
C HIS A 223 -5.30 -1.30 -14.87
N GLN A 224 -6.02 -1.50 -15.98
CA GLN A 224 -5.44 -1.85 -17.29
C GLN A 224 -4.50 -0.76 -17.79
N GLU A 225 -4.95 0.50 -17.73
CA GLU A 225 -4.13 1.67 -18.10
C GLU A 225 -2.84 1.75 -17.29
N TRP A 226 -2.91 1.47 -15.99
CA TRP A 226 -1.73 1.45 -15.12
C TRP A 226 -0.76 0.32 -15.48
N VAL A 227 -1.24 -0.90 -15.64
CA VAL A 227 -0.42 -2.08 -16.02
C VAL A 227 0.32 -1.82 -17.34
N VAL A 228 -0.38 -1.31 -18.36
CA VAL A 228 0.22 -1.01 -19.67
C VAL A 228 1.25 0.12 -19.55
N ARG A 229 0.89 1.22 -18.89
CA ARG A 229 1.77 2.39 -18.72
C ARG A 229 3.06 2.06 -17.95
N THR A 230 2.96 1.21 -16.94
CA THR A 230 4.11 0.83 -16.11
C THR A 230 4.92 -0.33 -16.70
N LYS A 231 4.41 -0.96 -17.79
CA LYS A 231 5.00 -2.20 -18.34
C LYS A 231 5.23 -3.21 -17.21
N ASP A 232 4.16 -3.57 -16.50
CA ASP A 232 4.20 -4.33 -15.24
C ASP A 232 4.89 -5.70 -15.39
N LEU A 233 6.17 -5.78 -15.06
CA LEU A 233 6.96 -7.01 -15.11
C LEU A 233 6.51 -8.06 -14.09
N GLY A 234 5.78 -7.68 -13.06
CA GLY A 234 5.25 -8.62 -12.07
C GLY A 234 4.24 -9.61 -12.66
N LEU A 235 3.65 -9.30 -13.81
CA LEU A 235 2.76 -10.22 -14.55
C LEU A 235 3.52 -11.25 -15.38
N ILE A 236 4.83 -11.11 -15.54
CA ILE A 236 5.67 -12.07 -16.28
C ILE A 236 6.10 -13.18 -15.32
N PRO A 237 5.93 -14.46 -15.69
CA PRO A 237 6.38 -15.58 -14.87
C PRO A 237 7.86 -15.50 -14.48
N GLU A 238 8.17 -15.80 -13.22
CA GLU A 238 9.54 -15.71 -12.68
C GLU A 238 10.60 -16.41 -13.53
N PRO A 239 10.37 -17.67 -14.04
CA PRO A 239 11.38 -18.35 -14.88
C PRO A 239 11.74 -17.59 -16.16
N ILE A 240 10.81 -16.79 -16.70
CA ILE A 240 11.07 -15.95 -17.88
C ILE A 240 11.95 -14.76 -17.49
N LEU A 241 11.66 -14.10 -16.36
CA LEU A 241 12.48 -13.00 -15.85
C LEU A 241 13.90 -13.45 -15.51
N GLU A 242 14.05 -14.64 -14.91
CA GLU A 242 15.36 -15.22 -14.61
C GLU A 242 16.14 -15.62 -15.87
N ALA A 243 15.45 -16.17 -16.87
CA ALA A 243 16.08 -16.51 -18.16
C ALA A 243 16.60 -15.26 -18.86
N GLU A 244 15.79 -14.18 -18.85
CA GLU A 244 16.18 -12.90 -19.41
C GLU A 244 17.39 -12.31 -18.66
N GLU A 245 17.38 -12.34 -17.33
CA GLU A 245 18.49 -11.85 -16.51
C GLU A 245 19.80 -12.61 -16.81
N ARG A 246 19.73 -13.93 -16.98
CA ARG A 246 20.90 -14.75 -17.36
C ARG A 246 21.43 -14.42 -18.76
N THR A 247 20.53 -14.05 -19.69
CA THR A 247 20.89 -13.80 -21.10
C THR A 247 21.38 -12.37 -21.33
N SER A 248 20.70 -11.39 -20.78
CA SER A 248 20.93 -9.95 -21.01
C SER A 248 21.64 -9.24 -19.86
N GLY A 249 21.84 -9.92 -18.72
CA GLY A 249 22.38 -9.34 -17.49
C GLY A 249 21.37 -8.50 -16.67
N SER A 250 20.12 -8.40 -17.14
CA SER A 250 19.08 -7.65 -16.44
C SER A 250 17.67 -8.12 -16.79
N ARG A 251 16.86 -8.44 -15.78
CA ARG A 251 15.43 -8.70 -15.98
C ARG A 251 14.64 -7.48 -16.49
N TYR A 252 15.21 -6.29 -16.37
CA TYR A 252 14.59 -5.04 -16.85
C TYR A 252 14.81 -4.79 -18.35
N SER A 253 15.60 -5.59 -19.04
CA SER A 253 15.75 -5.51 -20.50
C SER A 253 14.43 -5.65 -21.23
N LEU A 254 13.48 -6.43 -20.68
CA LEU A 254 12.12 -6.58 -21.21
C LEU A 254 11.33 -5.25 -21.25
N LEU A 255 11.68 -4.25 -20.43
CA LEU A 255 11.06 -2.92 -20.50
C LEU A 255 11.45 -2.13 -21.75
N ARG A 256 12.54 -2.51 -22.42
CA ARG A 256 13.07 -1.85 -23.61
C ARG A 256 12.46 -2.36 -24.91
N ILE A 257 11.65 -3.42 -24.84
CA ILE A 257 10.93 -3.93 -26.00
C ILE A 257 9.81 -2.93 -26.34
N PRO A 258 9.72 -2.46 -27.59
CA PRO A 258 8.76 -1.45 -28.02
C PRO A 258 7.30 -1.84 -27.77
#